data_82e08113fdc93d269234d0f595a9c19f
#
_entry.id   82e08113fdc93d269234d0f595a9c19f
#
_cell.length_a   1.000
_cell.length_b   1.000
_cell.length_c   1.000
_cell.angle_alpha   90.00
_cell.angle_beta   90.00
_cell.angle_gamma   90.00
#
_symmetry.space_group_name_H-M   'P 1'
#
loop_
_entity.id
_entity.type
_entity.pdbx_description
1 polymer ?
#
loop_
_entity_poly.entity_id
_entity_poly.type
_entity_poly.pdbx_seq_one_letter_code
_entity_poly.pdbx_strand_id
1 'polypeptide(L)'
;MTIQRRTLIQAAAGSTLAGIGLSTQAQPRTKLRVGYLHTPAVDGQIHIGQQMGSFAKRGLDLELIQFTTGLELFQAMIGGSLDVLSTGAVVSNFPARGQGKVFLINNIEYATAQLWVRDDSIKTIADLKGKQISTTTGTTAHVFLDRALRSANLDPTKDVQLVNQRMAEAVTSFVSGAVPAVALWVPFDTIVKQKVPNARKLVDASAYYPQAAIMGGWAASNDFYEKNKPALAQLVAAWAEANDAIVANLDAAAEMLQKTQYKDVPLAEFREQFKQSKYYSSAQWRTKYTDGTVTRWLQQVTDFFVQAGNIANPVPATKYFDPQLFMQTIKG
;
A
#
# COMPACT_ATOMS: atom_id res chain seq x y z
N MET A 1 6.64 -97.55 -29.76
CA MET A 1 8.02 -97.21 -29.44
C MET A 1 8.14 -95.74 -29.11
N THR A 2 8.29 -95.41 -27.85
CA THR A 2 8.10 -94.07 -27.28
C THR A 2 9.42 -93.52 -26.95
N ILE A 3 9.67 -92.29 -27.37
CA ILE A 3 10.84 -91.53 -26.93
C ILE A 3 10.34 -90.22 -26.32
N GLN A 4 10.55 -90.07 -24.99
CA GLN A 4 10.31 -88.84 -24.26
C GLN A 4 11.39 -87.84 -24.54
N ARG A 5 11.03 -86.58 -24.79
CA ARG A 5 11.92 -85.44 -24.74
C ARG A 5 11.51 -84.54 -23.55
N ARG A 6 12.44 -84.38 -22.62
CA ARG A 6 12.40 -83.47 -21.50
C ARG A 6 12.71 -82.09 -22.00
N THR A 7 11.85 -81.09 -21.76
CA THR A 7 12.08 -79.71 -22.03
C THR A 7 12.35 -79.00 -20.69
N LEU A 8 13.53 -78.41 -20.57
CA LEU A 8 13.94 -77.58 -19.45
C LEU A 8 13.23 -76.20 -19.59
N ILE A 9 12.50 -75.77 -18.54
CA ILE A 9 11.94 -74.45 -18.41
C ILE A 9 12.94 -73.62 -17.61
N GLN A 10 13.61 -72.65 -18.27
CA GLN A 10 14.33 -71.59 -17.58
C GLN A 10 13.39 -70.53 -17.09
N ALA A 11 13.28 -70.35 -15.78
CA ALA A 11 12.54 -69.25 -15.17
C ALA A 11 13.41 -67.97 -15.19
N ALA A 12 13.06 -67.02 -16.03
CA ALA A 12 13.57 -65.67 -15.98
C ALA A 12 12.84 -64.87 -14.92
N ALA A 13 13.51 -64.55 -13.79
CA ALA A 13 12.99 -63.65 -12.80
C ALA A 13 13.08 -62.21 -13.32
N GLY A 14 11.98 -61.66 -13.83
CA GLY A 14 11.87 -60.26 -14.15
C GLY A 14 11.63 -59.41 -12.92
N SER A 15 12.67 -58.68 -12.47
CA SER A 15 12.54 -57.66 -11.43
C SER A 15 11.82 -56.45 -12.01
N THR A 16 10.54 -56.27 -11.76
CA THR A 16 9.78 -55.05 -12.01
C THR A 16 10.15 -54.04 -10.91
N LEU A 17 11.02 -53.09 -11.24
CA LEU A 17 11.20 -51.85 -10.47
C LEU A 17 9.89 -51.05 -10.62
N ALA A 18 9.03 -51.14 -9.60
CA ALA A 18 7.90 -50.25 -9.46
C ALA A 18 8.47 -48.86 -9.11
N GLY A 19 8.59 -48.00 -10.10
CA GLY A 19 8.87 -46.58 -9.90
C GLY A 19 7.73 -45.97 -9.10
N ILE A 20 7.98 -45.70 -7.80
CA ILE A 20 7.09 -44.88 -6.97
C ILE A 20 7.22 -43.46 -7.51
N GLY A 21 6.36 -43.12 -8.47
CA GLY A 21 6.18 -41.75 -8.87
C GLY A 21 5.60 -40.98 -7.69
N LEU A 22 6.46 -40.29 -6.94
CA LEU A 22 6.03 -39.25 -6.01
C LEU A 22 5.35 -38.14 -6.84
N SER A 23 4.06 -38.31 -7.09
CA SER A 23 3.22 -37.20 -7.52
C SER A 23 3.23 -36.20 -6.36
N THR A 24 4.05 -35.17 -6.46
CA THR A 24 3.93 -33.97 -5.65
C THR A 24 2.57 -33.34 -5.97
N GLN A 25 1.53 -33.79 -5.26
CA GLN A 25 0.28 -33.06 -5.24
C GLN A 25 0.60 -31.67 -4.71
N ALA A 26 0.53 -30.68 -5.60
CA ALA A 26 0.63 -29.29 -5.21
C ALA A 26 -0.46 -29.05 -4.16
N GLN A 27 -0.05 -28.71 -2.92
CA GLN A 27 -1.02 -28.37 -1.87
C GLN A 27 -1.92 -27.24 -2.38
N PRO A 28 -3.25 -27.33 -2.16
CA PRO A 28 -4.15 -26.28 -2.58
C PRO A 28 -3.74 -24.95 -1.93
N ARG A 29 -3.55 -23.94 -2.77
CA ARG A 29 -3.17 -22.60 -2.30
C ARG A 29 -4.37 -21.92 -1.64
N THR A 30 -4.11 -21.17 -0.57
CA THR A 30 -5.12 -20.31 0.04
C THR A 30 -5.34 -19.10 -0.87
N LYS A 31 -6.54 -18.98 -1.42
CA LYS A 31 -6.93 -17.82 -2.23
C LYS A 31 -7.28 -16.65 -1.33
N LEU A 32 -6.72 -15.47 -1.64
CA LEU A 32 -6.97 -14.20 -0.96
C LEU A 32 -7.42 -13.15 -1.96
N ARG A 33 -8.59 -12.55 -1.73
CA ARG A 33 -9.08 -11.40 -2.49
C ARG A 33 -8.45 -10.13 -1.92
N VAL A 34 -7.52 -9.57 -2.67
CA VAL A 34 -6.66 -8.46 -2.23
C VAL A 34 -7.04 -7.18 -2.97
N GLY A 35 -7.63 -6.23 -2.26
CA GLY A 35 -7.87 -4.90 -2.79
C GLY A 35 -6.61 -4.03 -2.73
N TYR A 36 -6.34 -3.25 -3.77
CA TYR A 36 -5.19 -2.36 -3.80
C TYR A 36 -5.41 -1.10 -4.63
N LEU A 37 -4.57 -0.09 -4.43
CA LEU A 37 -4.48 1.10 -5.28
C LEU A 37 -3.29 0.94 -6.22
N HIS A 38 -3.48 1.25 -7.50
CA HIS A 38 -2.38 1.25 -8.47
C HIS A 38 -1.53 2.52 -8.33
N THR A 39 -0.76 2.55 -7.26
CA THR A 39 0.25 3.57 -6.99
C THR A 39 1.51 2.89 -6.45
N PRO A 40 2.72 3.31 -6.87
CA PRO A 40 3.97 2.62 -6.51
C PRO A 40 4.18 2.48 -5.00
N ALA A 41 3.65 3.42 -4.22
CA ALA A 41 3.71 3.42 -2.76
C ALA A 41 2.88 2.30 -2.11
N VAL A 42 1.82 1.82 -2.78
CA VAL A 42 0.85 0.86 -2.24
C VAL A 42 1.05 -0.54 -2.82
N ASP A 43 1.30 -0.63 -4.14
CA ASP A 43 1.34 -1.90 -4.85
C ASP A 43 2.76 -2.45 -5.13
N GLY A 44 3.80 -1.67 -4.84
CA GLY A 44 5.18 -2.05 -5.14
C GLY A 44 5.57 -3.42 -4.56
N GLN A 45 5.32 -3.65 -3.27
CA GLN A 45 5.64 -4.94 -2.63
C GLN A 45 4.75 -6.08 -3.16
N ILE A 46 3.51 -5.79 -3.58
CA ILE A 46 2.61 -6.78 -4.15
C ILE A 46 3.19 -7.32 -5.45
N HIS A 47 3.50 -6.43 -6.38
CA HIS A 47 3.96 -6.83 -7.72
C HIS A 47 5.39 -7.40 -7.70
N ILE A 48 6.29 -6.85 -6.89
CA ILE A 48 7.63 -7.42 -6.68
C ILE A 48 7.51 -8.82 -6.08
N GLY A 49 6.68 -9.01 -5.04
CA GLY A 49 6.47 -10.32 -4.43
C GLY A 49 5.84 -11.34 -5.38
N GLN A 50 4.95 -10.92 -6.29
CA GLN A 50 4.43 -11.77 -7.35
C GLN A 50 5.53 -12.19 -8.34
N GLN A 51 6.36 -11.26 -8.81
CA GLN A 51 7.47 -11.55 -9.72
C GLN A 51 8.52 -12.49 -9.10
N MET A 52 8.79 -12.35 -7.81
CA MET A 52 9.67 -13.24 -7.06
C MET A 52 9.04 -14.61 -6.74
N GLY A 53 7.72 -14.74 -6.94
CA GLY A 53 6.95 -15.92 -6.53
C GLY A 53 6.80 -16.08 -5.01
N SER A 54 7.03 -15.02 -4.24
CA SER A 54 7.10 -15.04 -2.77
C SER A 54 5.78 -15.48 -2.14
N PHE A 55 4.64 -15.07 -2.71
CA PHE A 55 3.31 -15.50 -2.26
C PHE A 55 3.05 -16.97 -2.60
N ALA A 56 3.32 -17.36 -3.85
CA ALA A 56 3.08 -18.72 -4.33
C ALA A 56 3.92 -19.77 -3.57
N LYS A 57 5.18 -19.47 -3.26
CA LYS A 57 6.08 -20.32 -2.44
C LYS A 57 5.54 -20.55 -1.02
N ARG A 58 4.68 -19.65 -0.53
CA ARG A 58 4.05 -19.73 0.79
C ARG A 58 2.61 -20.23 0.76
N GLY A 59 2.19 -20.82 -0.37
CA GLY A 59 0.86 -21.41 -0.51
C GLY A 59 -0.26 -20.37 -0.64
N LEU A 60 0.05 -19.14 -1.06
CA LEU A 60 -0.94 -18.09 -1.31
C LEU A 60 -1.18 -17.90 -2.80
N ASP A 61 -2.45 -17.67 -3.14
CA ASP A 61 -2.91 -17.24 -4.46
C ASP A 61 -3.67 -15.91 -4.30
N LEU A 62 -3.10 -14.81 -4.83
CA LEU A 62 -3.66 -13.48 -4.67
C LEU A 62 -4.55 -13.14 -5.87
N GLU A 63 -5.85 -13.01 -5.63
CA GLU A 63 -6.78 -12.38 -6.56
C GLU A 63 -6.73 -10.86 -6.33
N LEU A 64 -6.02 -10.15 -7.22
CA LEU A 64 -5.80 -8.70 -7.11
C LEU A 64 -6.98 -7.92 -7.70
N ILE A 65 -7.57 -7.02 -6.92
CA ILE A 65 -8.71 -6.19 -7.32
C ILE A 65 -8.33 -4.72 -7.12
N GLN A 66 -8.20 -3.99 -8.23
CA GLN A 66 -7.78 -2.59 -8.24
C GLN A 66 -8.95 -1.66 -7.94
N PHE A 67 -8.67 -0.63 -7.12
CA PHE A 67 -9.59 0.46 -6.80
C PHE A 67 -8.93 1.81 -7.04
N THR A 68 -9.73 2.89 -7.03
CA THR A 68 -9.23 4.25 -7.24
C THR A 68 -8.96 5.00 -5.94
N THR A 69 -9.64 4.66 -4.86
CA THR A 69 -9.46 5.28 -3.54
C THR A 69 -9.45 4.27 -2.41
N GLY A 70 -8.76 4.60 -1.33
CA GLY A 70 -8.78 3.79 -0.10
C GLY A 70 -10.16 3.74 0.57
N LEU A 71 -11.02 4.73 0.32
CA LEU A 71 -12.39 4.72 0.82
C LEU A 71 -13.21 3.61 0.16
N GLU A 72 -13.10 3.47 -1.17
CA GLU A 72 -13.75 2.38 -1.92
C GLU A 72 -13.23 1.00 -1.49
N LEU A 73 -11.92 0.88 -1.24
CA LEU A 73 -11.32 -0.36 -0.73
C LEU A 73 -11.96 -0.83 0.58
N PHE A 74 -12.07 0.07 1.56
CA PHE A 74 -12.68 -0.27 2.84
C PHE A 74 -14.17 -0.57 2.71
N GLN A 75 -14.91 0.15 1.87
CA GLN A 75 -16.31 -0.16 1.59
C GLN A 75 -16.48 -1.56 0.99
N ALA A 76 -15.63 -1.95 0.04
CA ALA A 76 -15.62 -3.29 -0.56
C ALA A 76 -15.26 -4.38 0.47
N MET A 77 -14.29 -4.12 1.37
CA MET A 77 -13.93 -5.04 2.45
C MET A 77 -15.08 -5.21 3.45
N ILE A 78 -15.71 -4.13 3.87
CA ILE A 78 -16.87 -4.17 4.79
C ILE A 78 -18.05 -4.90 4.13
N GLY A 79 -18.25 -4.72 2.82
CA GLY A 79 -19.25 -5.43 2.03
C GLY A 79 -18.92 -6.90 1.76
N GLY A 80 -17.75 -7.41 2.23
CA GLY A 80 -17.34 -8.81 2.08
C GLY A 80 -16.78 -9.17 0.70
N SER A 81 -16.50 -8.18 -0.17
CA SER A 81 -15.90 -8.41 -1.49
C SER A 81 -14.38 -8.60 -1.45
N LEU A 82 -13.72 -8.17 -0.37
CA LEU A 82 -12.29 -8.32 -0.14
C LEU A 82 -12.02 -9.03 1.17
N ASP A 83 -10.92 -9.79 1.21
CA ASP A 83 -10.39 -10.42 2.41
C ASP A 83 -9.41 -9.51 3.13
N VAL A 84 -8.52 -8.89 2.35
CA VAL A 84 -7.52 -7.92 2.80
C VAL A 84 -7.40 -6.78 1.80
N LEU A 85 -6.83 -5.67 2.25
CA LEU A 85 -6.54 -4.52 1.39
C LEU A 85 -5.19 -3.88 1.72
N SER A 86 -4.60 -3.21 0.72
CA SER A 86 -3.44 -2.33 0.87
C SER A 86 -3.81 -0.91 0.42
N THR A 87 -3.51 0.09 1.26
CA THR A 87 -3.88 1.49 1.02
C THR A 87 -2.92 2.47 1.70
N GLY A 88 -3.06 3.77 1.43
CA GLY A 88 -2.36 4.87 2.11
C GLY A 88 -2.98 5.24 3.47
N ALA A 89 -3.04 6.53 3.80
CA ALA A 89 -3.49 7.05 5.10
C ALA A 89 -4.88 6.57 5.55
N VAL A 90 -5.74 6.16 4.62
CA VAL A 90 -7.08 5.62 4.90
C VAL A 90 -7.02 4.38 5.80
N VAL A 91 -5.85 3.71 5.86
CA VAL A 91 -5.60 2.59 6.78
C VAL A 91 -5.89 2.93 8.25
N SER A 92 -5.84 4.22 8.63
CA SER A 92 -6.20 4.67 9.98
C SER A 92 -7.65 5.14 10.12
N ASN A 93 -8.38 5.36 9.02
CA ASN A 93 -9.73 5.93 9.06
C ASN A 93 -10.80 4.90 9.52
N PHE A 94 -10.99 3.85 8.73
CA PHE A 94 -12.00 2.84 9.01
C PHE A 94 -11.68 1.98 10.25
N PRO A 95 -10.41 1.54 10.46
CA PRO A 95 -10.05 0.84 11.70
C PRO A 95 -10.29 1.68 12.96
N ALA A 96 -10.06 3.00 12.91
CA ALA A 96 -10.39 3.89 14.03
C ALA A 96 -11.91 4.01 14.30
N ARG A 97 -12.76 3.58 13.37
CA ARG A 97 -14.22 3.40 13.58
C ARG A 97 -14.59 1.98 14.03
N GLY A 98 -13.60 1.14 14.35
CA GLY A 98 -13.80 -0.28 14.66
C GLY A 98 -14.04 -1.19 13.45
N GLN A 99 -13.84 -0.68 12.22
CA GLN A 99 -14.13 -1.36 10.97
C GLN A 99 -12.85 -1.92 10.32
N GLY A 100 -12.24 -2.91 10.94
CA GLY A 100 -11.06 -3.60 10.44
C GLY A 100 -9.87 -3.53 11.38
N LYS A 101 -8.87 -4.35 11.08
CA LYS A 101 -7.63 -4.51 11.82
C LYS A 101 -6.45 -4.21 10.91
N VAL A 102 -5.57 -3.31 11.30
CA VAL A 102 -4.29 -3.05 10.64
C VAL A 102 -3.26 -4.03 11.17
N PHE A 103 -2.54 -4.71 10.28
CA PHE A 103 -1.57 -5.74 10.69
C PHE A 103 -0.18 -5.57 10.07
N LEU A 104 -0.04 -4.66 9.09
CA LEU A 104 1.22 -4.46 8.39
C LEU A 104 1.30 -3.03 7.84
N ILE A 105 2.47 -2.42 7.89
CA ILE A 105 2.76 -1.11 7.31
C ILE A 105 3.70 -1.28 6.11
N ASN A 106 3.34 -0.69 4.97
CA ASN A 106 4.10 -0.81 3.72
C ASN A 106 5.31 0.13 3.66
N ASN A 107 5.05 1.41 3.90
CA ASN A 107 5.96 2.51 3.63
C ASN A 107 5.57 3.76 4.40
N ILE A 108 6.44 4.77 4.34
CA ILE A 108 6.10 6.15 4.66
C ILE A 108 5.79 6.88 3.35
N GLU A 109 4.68 7.56 3.31
CA GLU A 109 4.28 8.49 2.24
C GLU A 109 5.14 9.77 2.34
N TYR A 110 6.46 9.64 2.11
CA TYR A 110 7.48 10.63 2.49
C TYR A 110 7.35 11.94 1.72
N ALA A 111 7.37 11.86 0.37
CA ALA A 111 7.20 13.02 -0.51
C ALA A 111 6.07 12.79 -1.53
N THR A 112 5.24 11.75 -1.32
CA THR A 112 4.19 11.36 -2.25
C THR A 112 2.97 12.27 -2.17
N ALA A 113 2.65 12.83 -1.00
CA ALA A 113 1.59 13.80 -0.84
C ALA A 113 2.15 15.21 -1.05
N GLN A 114 1.54 15.96 -1.96
CA GLN A 114 2.11 17.22 -2.49
C GLN A 114 1.03 18.29 -2.60
N LEU A 115 1.43 19.55 -2.38
CA LEU A 115 0.63 20.74 -2.60
C LEU A 115 1.22 21.54 -3.77
N TRP A 116 0.43 21.69 -4.82
CA TRP A 116 0.79 22.40 -6.04
C TRP A 116 -0.02 23.66 -6.19
N VAL A 117 0.63 24.72 -6.71
CA VAL A 117 0.03 26.02 -7.01
C VAL A 117 0.39 26.45 -8.42
N ARG A 118 -0.54 27.17 -9.07
CA ARG A 118 -0.35 27.69 -10.44
C ARG A 118 -0.25 29.22 -10.49
N ASP A 119 -0.65 29.89 -9.42
CA ASP A 119 -0.64 31.33 -9.30
C ASP A 119 0.69 31.82 -8.70
N ASP A 120 1.41 32.67 -9.42
CA ASP A 120 2.70 33.21 -9.00
C ASP A 120 2.62 34.11 -7.74
N SER A 121 1.42 34.59 -7.39
CA SER A 121 1.20 35.31 -6.14
C SER A 121 1.23 34.42 -4.89
N ILE A 122 1.02 33.11 -5.04
CA ILE A 122 1.05 32.13 -3.93
C ILE A 122 2.48 31.62 -3.77
N LYS A 123 3.29 32.22 -2.90
CA LYS A 123 4.69 31.87 -2.66
C LYS A 123 4.88 31.00 -1.43
N THR A 124 4.00 31.10 -0.46
CA THR A 124 4.03 30.42 0.82
C THR A 124 2.67 29.75 1.09
N ILE A 125 2.61 28.85 2.07
CA ILE A 125 1.35 28.22 2.50
C ILE A 125 0.39 29.29 3.05
N ALA A 126 0.90 30.35 3.70
CA ALA A 126 0.09 31.44 4.25
C ALA A 126 -0.69 32.20 3.15
N ASP A 127 -0.16 32.28 1.92
CA ASP A 127 -0.80 32.95 0.79
C ASP A 127 -2.05 32.22 0.27
N LEU A 128 -2.29 31.01 0.77
CA LEU A 128 -3.50 30.22 0.47
C LEU A 128 -4.72 30.72 1.23
N LYS A 129 -4.59 31.67 2.16
CA LYS A 129 -5.74 32.23 2.88
C LYS A 129 -6.78 32.81 1.93
N GLY A 130 -8.04 32.37 2.09
CA GLY A 130 -9.17 32.71 1.22
C GLY A 130 -9.19 32.01 -0.14
N LYS A 131 -8.21 31.13 -0.46
CA LYS A 131 -8.13 30.45 -1.76
C LYS A 131 -8.87 29.13 -1.76
N GLN A 132 -9.23 28.69 -2.97
CA GLN A 132 -9.76 27.36 -3.23
C GLN A 132 -8.62 26.36 -3.42
N ILE A 133 -8.76 25.19 -2.80
CA ILE A 133 -7.82 24.09 -2.93
C ILE A 133 -8.60 22.82 -3.24
N SER A 134 -8.36 22.22 -4.41
CA SER A 134 -8.97 20.94 -4.74
C SER A 134 -8.19 19.78 -4.11
N THR A 135 -8.90 18.78 -3.62
CA THR A 135 -8.33 17.54 -3.06
C THR A 135 -9.42 16.47 -2.92
N THR A 136 -9.03 15.24 -2.59
CA THR A 136 -9.99 14.20 -2.17
C THR A 136 -10.00 14.13 -0.64
N THR A 137 -11.09 14.54 -0.03
CA THR A 137 -11.21 14.54 1.44
C THR A 137 -11.22 13.13 2.02
N GLY A 138 -10.68 12.97 3.22
CA GLY A 138 -10.60 11.68 3.90
C GLY A 138 -9.46 10.77 3.41
N THR A 139 -8.53 11.28 2.59
CA THR A 139 -7.40 10.53 2.02
C THR A 139 -6.04 11.08 2.46
N THR A 140 -4.95 10.45 1.98
CA THR A 140 -3.56 10.89 2.19
C THR A 140 -3.35 12.38 1.88
N ALA A 141 -3.89 12.87 0.75
CA ALA A 141 -3.75 14.27 0.35
C ALA A 141 -4.44 15.21 1.34
N HIS A 142 -5.60 14.82 1.90
CA HIS A 142 -6.31 15.62 2.89
C HIS A 142 -5.57 15.67 4.24
N VAL A 143 -5.05 14.53 4.72
CA VAL A 143 -4.23 14.46 5.95
C VAL A 143 -3.00 15.37 5.82
N PHE A 144 -2.34 15.32 4.68
CA PHE A 144 -1.19 16.15 4.39
C PHE A 144 -1.56 17.64 4.31
N LEU A 145 -2.61 17.99 3.56
CA LEU A 145 -3.06 19.38 3.37
C LEU A 145 -3.45 20.04 4.69
N ASP A 146 -4.20 19.34 5.55
CA ASP A 146 -4.55 19.86 6.89
C ASP A 146 -3.29 20.23 7.68
N ARG A 147 -2.32 19.33 7.69
CA ARG A 147 -1.04 19.59 8.37
C ARG A 147 -0.28 20.76 7.77
N ALA A 148 -0.23 20.87 6.44
CA ALA A 148 0.42 21.96 5.75
C ALA A 148 -0.22 23.31 6.11
N LEU A 149 -1.54 23.39 6.07
CA LEU A 149 -2.26 24.61 6.42
C LEU A 149 -2.05 25.00 7.90
N ARG A 150 -2.17 24.05 8.82
CA ARG A 150 -1.96 24.32 10.26
C ARG A 150 -0.50 24.73 10.57
N SER A 151 0.48 24.23 9.83
CA SER A 151 1.88 24.65 10.00
C SER A 151 2.12 26.12 9.66
N ALA A 152 1.23 26.73 8.88
CA ALA A 152 1.21 28.16 8.55
C ALA A 152 0.15 28.94 9.35
N ASN A 153 -0.39 28.37 10.44
CA ASN A 153 -1.46 28.93 11.28
C ASN A 153 -2.77 29.22 10.53
N LEU A 154 -3.05 28.44 9.47
CA LEU A 154 -4.33 28.47 8.77
C LEU A 154 -5.26 27.37 9.31
N ASP A 155 -6.51 27.74 9.59
CA ASP A 155 -7.57 26.77 9.89
C ASP A 155 -8.16 26.22 8.59
N PRO A 156 -8.01 24.90 8.29
CA PRO A 156 -8.49 24.31 7.06
C PRO A 156 -9.99 24.45 6.82
N THR A 157 -10.76 24.71 7.89
CA THR A 157 -12.22 24.83 7.80
C THR A 157 -12.73 26.28 7.68
N LYS A 158 -11.87 27.27 7.93
CA LYS A 158 -12.24 28.68 7.95
C LYS A 158 -11.43 29.54 7.01
N ASP A 159 -10.13 29.27 6.90
CA ASP A 159 -9.20 30.13 6.20
C ASP A 159 -9.01 29.78 4.72
N VAL A 160 -9.49 28.61 4.26
CA VAL A 160 -9.44 28.16 2.86
C VAL A 160 -10.76 27.52 2.45
N GLN A 161 -10.99 27.36 1.14
CA GLN A 161 -12.14 26.65 0.60
C GLN A 161 -11.70 25.31 0.01
N LEU A 162 -11.98 24.20 0.70
CA LEU A 162 -11.68 22.87 0.18
C LEU A 162 -12.72 22.44 -0.86
N VAL A 163 -12.28 22.17 -2.08
CA VAL A 163 -13.08 21.61 -3.16
C VAL A 163 -12.88 20.11 -3.18
N ASN A 164 -13.84 19.37 -2.60
CA ASN A 164 -13.77 17.92 -2.52
C ASN A 164 -14.15 17.26 -3.85
N GLN A 165 -13.21 16.56 -4.46
CA GLN A 165 -13.38 15.87 -5.75
C GLN A 165 -12.62 14.56 -5.73
N ARG A 166 -12.95 13.61 -6.63
CA ARG A 166 -12.05 12.48 -6.91
C ARG A 166 -10.71 13.01 -7.41
N MET A 167 -9.60 12.34 -7.14
CA MET A 167 -8.26 12.90 -7.39
C MET A 167 -8.04 13.28 -8.87
N ALA A 168 -8.51 12.46 -9.80
CA ALA A 168 -8.44 12.80 -11.23
C ALA A 168 -9.20 14.10 -11.58
N GLU A 169 -10.36 14.31 -10.97
CA GLU A 169 -11.18 15.52 -11.13
C GLU A 169 -10.52 16.72 -10.46
N ALA A 170 -9.95 16.54 -9.25
CA ALA A 170 -9.23 17.58 -8.53
C ALA A 170 -8.04 18.11 -9.35
N VAL A 171 -7.28 17.20 -9.97
CA VAL A 171 -6.18 17.56 -10.87
C VAL A 171 -6.69 18.24 -12.13
N THR A 172 -7.80 17.76 -12.72
CA THR A 172 -8.43 18.39 -13.89
C THR A 172 -8.90 19.83 -13.58
N SER A 173 -9.51 20.07 -12.41
CA SER A 173 -9.90 21.40 -11.95
C SER A 173 -8.69 22.34 -11.81
N PHE A 174 -7.57 21.83 -11.32
CA PHE A 174 -6.33 22.59 -11.25
C PHE A 174 -5.73 22.87 -12.62
N VAL A 175 -5.67 21.87 -13.49
CA VAL A 175 -5.13 22.01 -14.86
C VAL A 175 -5.94 23.00 -15.69
N SER A 176 -7.26 22.98 -15.60
CA SER A 176 -8.15 23.94 -16.30
C SER A 176 -8.09 25.36 -15.73
N GLY A 177 -7.57 25.56 -14.52
CA GLY A 177 -7.53 26.86 -13.83
C GLY A 177 -8.77 27.18 -13.03
N ALA A 178 -9.68 26.23 -12.86
CA ALA A 178 -10.85 26.42 -12.00
C ALA A 178 -10.48 26.64 -10.53
N VAL A 179 -9.34 26.09 -10.08
CA VAL A 179 -8.78 26.32 -8.75
C VAL A 179 -7.29 26.69 -8.84
N PRO A 180 -6.78 27.57 -7.95
CA PRO A 180 -5.37 27.99 -7.96
C PRO A 180 -4.42 26.99 -7.31
N ALA A 181 -4.94 26.03 -6.53
CA ALA A 181 -4.13 25.06 -5.81
C ALA A 181 -4.78 23.67 -5.80
N VAL A 182 -3.94 22.62 -5.72
CA VAL A 182 -4.35 21.22 -5.58
C VAL A 182 -3.44 20.51 -4.59
N ALA A 183 -4.03 19.77 -3.66
CA ALA A 183 -3.34 18.78 -2.86
C ALA A 183 -3.61 17.38 -3.44
N LEU A 184 -2.54 16.69 -3.80
CA LEU A 184 -2.60 15.42 -4.53
C LEU A 184 -1.59 14.41 -3.99
N TRP A 185 -1.65 13.18 -4.51
CA TRP A 185 -0.59 12.16 -4.32
C TRP A 185 -0.03 11.69 -5.65
N VAL A 186 1.21 11.19 -5.61
CA VAL A 186 1.89 10.57 -6.76
C VAL A 186 1.12 9.32 -7.22
N PRO A 187 0.90 9.10 -8.54
CA PRO A 187 1.57 9.75 -9.66
C PRO A 187 0.80 10.93 -10.31
N PHE A 188 -0.19 11.50 -9.68
CA PHE A 188 -0.99 12.60 -10.27
C PHE A 188 -0.19 13.89 -10.53
N ASP A 189 0.95 14.07 -9.86
CA ASP A 189 1.88 15.17 -10.12
C ASP A 189 2.46 15.18 -11.55
N THR A 190 2.56 14.02 -12.21
CA THR A 190 2.95 13.91 -13.62
C THR A 190 2.03 14.72 -14.53
N ILE A 191 0.70 14.60 -14.33
CA ILE A 191 -0.29 15.33 -15.12
C ILE A 191 -0.13 16.85 -14.92
N VAL A 192 0.11 17.27 -13.66
CA VAL A 192 0.34 18.68 -13.33
C VAL A 192 1.59 19.21 -14.04
N LYS A 193 2.72 18.51 -13.95
CA LYS A 193 3.98 18.90 -14.60
C LYS A 193 3.86 19.00 -16.13
N GLN A 194 3.14 18.06 -16.74
CA GLN A 194 2.97 18.02 -18.19
C GLN A 194 2.01 19.07 -18.71
N LYS A 195 0.90 19.34 -17.99
CA LYS A 195 -0.19 20.21 -18.47
C LYS A 195 -0.09 21.64 -17.98
N VAL A 196 0.61 21.91 -16.89
CA VAL A 196 0.80 23.23 -16.30
C VAL A 196 2.29 23.45 -16.00
N PRO A 197 3.13 23.72 -17.02
CA PRO A 197 4.59 23.81 -16.87
C PRO A 197 5.05 24.85 -15.83
N ASN A 198 4.26 25.90 -15.60
CA ASN A 198 4.56 26.94 -14.62
C ASN A 198 4.03 26.61 -13.20
N ALA A 199 3.34 25.46 -13.03
CA ALA A 199 2.92 25.07 -11.70
C ALA A 199 4.13 24.76 -10.81
N ARG A 200 4.02 25.13 -9.54
CA ARG A 200 5.10 24.89 -8.55
C ARG A 200 4.60 23.99 -7.44
N LYS A 201 5.42 23.02 -7.06
CA LYS A 201 5.23 22.28 -5.82
C LYS A 201 5.60 23.19 -4.67
N LEU A 202 4.63 23.60 -3.85
CA LEU A 202 4.81 24.50 -2.73
C LEU A 202 5.47 23.79 -1.55
N VAL A 203 4.99 22.57 -1.25
CA VAL A 203 5.48 21.72 -0.17
C VAL A 203 5.04 20.27 -0.43
N ASP A 204 5.73 19.33 0.19
CA ASP A 204 5.32 17.92 0.26
C ASP A 204 5.44 17.39 1.70
N ALA A 205 4.97 16.16 1.91
CA ALA A 205 4.88 15.56 3.24
C ALA A 205 6.24 15.35 3.94
N SER A 206 7.35 15.36 3.20
CA SER A 206 8.69 15.21 3.75
C SER A 206 9.07 16.36 4.71
N ALA A 207 8.46 17.53 4.54
CA ALA A 207 8.68 18.70 5.40
C ALA A 207 8.27 18.47 6.86
N TYR A 208 7.43 17.47 7.13
CA TYR A 208 6.89 17.17 8.47
C TYR A 208 7.48 15.90 9.08
N TYR A 209 8.29 15.17 8.33
CA TYR A 209 8.95 13.96 8.78
C TYR A 209 10.23 14.28 9.58
N PRO A 210 10.58 13.58 10.68
CA PRO A 210 9.91 12.38 11.26
C PRO A 210 8.86 12.69 12.35
N GLN A 211 8.62 13.96 12.69
CA GLN A 211 7.69 14.37 13.74
C GLN A 211 6.29 13.86 13.46
N ALA A 212 5.94 13.85 12.18
CA ALA A 212 4.70 13.27 11.70
C ALA A 212 4.96 12.47 10.42
N ALA A 213 4.29 11.33 10.28
CA ALA A 213 4.34 10.49 9.10
C ALA A 213 2.94 10.07 8.67
N ILE A 214 2.74 10.04 7.37
CA ILE A 214 1.60 9.39 6.75
C ILE A 214 2.11 8.03 6.26
N MET A 215 1.38 6.97 6.56
CA MET A 215 1.81 5.62 6.24
C MET A 215 0.79 4.91 5.36
N GLY A 216 1.29 4.11 4.43
CA GLY A 216 0.52 3.06 3.79
C GLY A 216 0.58 1.76 4.58
N GLY A 217 -0.45 0.94 4.47
CA GLY A 217 -0.49 -0.32 5.20
C GLY A 217 -1.59 -1.26 4.74
N TRP A 218 -1.61 -2.44 5.37
CA TRP A 218 -2.56 -3.51 5.12
C TRP A 218 -3.56 -3.65 6.25
N ALA A 219 -4.79 -3.86 5.86
CA ALA A 219 -5.89 -4.15 6.78
C ALA A 219 -6.71 -5.35 6.31
N ALA A 220 -7.37 -5.99 7.28
CA ALA A 220 -8.38 -7.02 7.06
C ALA A 220 -9.65 -6.68 7.83
N SER A 221 -10.79 -7.26 7.48
CA SER A 221 -11.96 -7.18 8.34
C SER A 221 -11.65 -7.86 9.69
N ASN A 222 -12.30 -7.42 10.77
CA ASN A 222 -12.07 -8.00 12.10
C ASN A 222 -12.26 -9.51 12.11
N ASP A 223 -13.33 -9.99 11.50
CA ASP A 223 -13.66 -11.41 11.42
C ASP A 223 -12.62 -12.20 10.61
N PHE A 224 -12.23 -11.69 9.45
CA PHE A 224 -11.21 -12.35 8.61
C PHE A 224 -9.86 -12.39 9.33
N TYR A 225 -9.47 -11.28 9.97
CA TYR A 225 -8.22 -11.20 10.73
C TYR A 225 -8.13 -12.29 11.81
N GLU A 226 -9.18 -12.44 12.62
CA GLU A 226 -9.16 -13.41 13.71
C GLU A 226 -9.17 -14.87 13.23
N LYS A 227 -9.89 -15.16 12.14
CA LYS A 227 -10.03 -16.53 11.61
C LYS A 227 -8.86 -16.99 10.75
N ASN A 228 -8.07 -16.05 10.16
CA ASN A 228 -7.09 -16.37 9.13
C ASN A 228 -5.65 -15.93 9.47
N LYS A 229 -5.31 -15.80 10.75
CA LYS A 229 -3.96 -15.41 11.18
C LYS A 229 -2.83 -16.22 10.54
N PRO A 230 -2.94 -17.55 10.32
CA PRO A 230 -1.91 -18.32 9.62
C PRO A 230 -1.68 -17.85 8.18
N ALA A 231 -2.74 -17.59 7.40
CA ALA A 231 -2.63 -17.10 6.04
C ALA A 231 -2.06 -15.67 6.00
N LEU A 232 -2.49 -14.81 6.94
CA LEU A 232 -1.95 -13.46 7.09
C LEU A 232 -0.46 -13.46 7.48
N ALA A 233 -0.01 -14.41 8.29
CA ALA A 233 1.41 -14.59 8.61
C ALA A 233 2.22 -14.95 7.35
N GLN A 234 1.70 -15.85 6.49
CA GLN A 234 2.35 -16.15 5.21
C GLN A 234 2.38 -14.93 4.27
N LEU A 235 1.32 -14.12 4.26
CA LEU A 235 1.28 -12.87 3.51
C LEU A 235 2.32 -11.87 4.01
N VAL A 236 2.44 -11.69 5.32
CA VAL A 236 3.47 -10.83 5.95
C VAL A 236 4.87 -11.31 5.61
N ALA A 237 5.13 -12.64 5.66
CA ALA A 237 6.43 -13.20 5.30
C ALA A 237 6.77 -12.99 3.82
N ALA A 238 5.79 -13.16 2.91
CA ALA A 238 5.97 -12.90 1.49
C ALA A 238 6.21 -11.40 1.20
N TRP A 239 5.44 -10.55 1.87
CA TRP A 239 5.62 -9.10 1.79
C TRP A 239 7.02 -8.67 2.27
N ALA A 240 7.50 -9.22 3.39
CA ALA A 240 8.81 -8.88 3.93
C ALA A 240 9.94 -9.21 2.96
N GLU A 241 9.89 -10.37 2.30
CA GLU A 241 10.85 -10.76 1.24
C GLU A 241 10.85 -9.75 0.09
N ALA A 242 9.67 -9.35 -0.41
CA ALA A 242 9.53 -8.36 -1.47
C ALA A 242 10.00 -6.97 -1.03
N ASN A 243 9.63 -6.56 0.19
CA ASN A 243 10.02 -5.28 0.77
C ASN A 243 11.54 -5.16 0.96
N ASP A 244 12.19 -6.23 1.46
CA ASP A 244 13.63 -6.22 1.67
C ASP A 244 14.38 -6.25 0.34
N ALA A 245 13.83 -6.87 -0.70
CA ALA A 245 14.37 -6.79 -2.06
C ALA A 245 14.28 -5.35 -2.62
N ILE A 246 13.19 -4.64 -2.38
CA ILE A 246 13.04 -3.21 -2.74
C ILE A 246 14.11 -2.37 -2.03
N VAL A 247 14.26 -2.56 -0.71
CA VAL A 247 15.22 -1.80 0.10
C VAL A 247 16.65 -2.08 -0.31
N ALA A 248 16.97 -3.34 -0.65
CA ALA A 248 18.30 -3.74 -1.07
C ALA A 248 18.71 -3.09 -2.40
N ASN A 249 17.79 -2.89 -3.34
CA ASN A 249 18.06 -2.22 -4.61
C ASN A 249 16.81 -1.53 -5.18
N LEU A 250 16.64 -0.28 -4.77
CA LEU A 250 15.47 0.54 -5.15
C LEU A 250 15.39 0.77 -6.67
N ASP A 251 16.52 0.96 -7.34
CA ASP A 251 16.55 1.20 -8.78
C ASP A 251 16.19 -0.06 -9.59
N ALA A 252 16.65 -1.24 -9.17
CA ALA A 252 16.25 -2.51 -9.80
C ALA A 252 14.76 -2.81 -9.57
N ALA A 253 14.24 -2.54 -8.36
CA ALA A 253 12.83 -2.68 -8.06
C ALA A 253 11.98 -1.74 -8.91
N ALA A 254 12.37 -0.47 -9.04
CA ALA A 254 11.71 0.50 -9.89
C ALA A 254 11.70 0.07 -11.37
N GLU A 255 12.84 -0.42 -11.88
CA GLU A 255 12.92 -0.92 -13.26
C GLU A 255 12.01 -2.14 -13.51
N MET A 256 11.95 -3.08 -12.55
CA MET A 256 11.06 -4.24 -12.62
C MET A 256 9.59 -3.82 -12.65
N LEU A 257 9.18 -2.92 -11.75
CA LEU A 257 7.82 -2.41 -11.68
C LEU A 257 7.45 -1.63 -12.93
N GLN A 258 8.32 -0.76 -13.41
CA GLN A 258 8.08 0.01 -14.63
C GLN A 258 7.85 -0.91 -15.83
N LYS A 259 8.70 -1.91 -16.04
CA LYS A 259 8.60 -2.87 -17.16
C LYS A 259 7.34 -3.73 -17.11
N THR A 260 6.77 -3.97 -15.93
CA THR A 260 5.67 -4.92 -15.77
C THR A 260 4.32 -4.24 -15.50
N GLN A 261 4.30 -3.18 -14.71
CA GLN A 261 3.07 -2.56 -14.22
C GLN A 261 2.88 -1.11 -14.68
N TYR A 262 3.97 -0.37 -14.92
CA TYR A 262 3.95 1.07 -15.19
C TYR A 262 4.57 1.40 -16.56
N LYS A 263 4.27 0.57 -17.56
CA LYS A 263 4.90 0.61 -18.92
C LYS A 263 4.76 1.96 -19.63
N ASP A 264 3.66 2.67 -19.36
CA ASP A 264 3.36 3.94 -19.99
C ASP A 264 4.10 5.13 -19.36
N VAL A 265 4.81 4.91 -18.23
CA VAL A 265 5.60 5.93 -17.54
C VAL A 265 7.06 5.76 -17.93
N PRO A 266 7.75 6.81 -18.42
CA PRO A 266 9.19 6.73 -18.69
C PRO A 266 9.99 6.28 -17.47
N LEU A 267 10.97 5.39 -17.64
CA LEU A 267 11.71 4.79 -16.52
C LEU A 267 12.36 5.82 -15.60
N ALA A 268 12.93 6.89 -16.17
CA ALA A 268 13.55 7.95 -15.36
C ALA A 268 12.52 8.65 -14.46
N GLU A 269 11.33 8.95 -14.99
CA GLU A 269 10.24 9.55 -14.24
C GLU A 269 9.70 8.59 -13.17
N PHE A 270 9.51 7.31 -13.53
CA PHE A 270 9.04 6.31 -12.58
C PHE A 270 10.02 6.11 -11.40
N ARG A 271 11.34 6.11 -11.67
CA ARG A 271 12.35 6.04 -10.61
C ARG A 271 12.23 7.21 -9.62
N GLU A 272 12.01 8.43 -10.12
CA GLU A 272 11.79 9.59 -9.26
C GLU A 272 10.51 9.49 -8.45
N GLN A 273 9.41 9.00 -9.03
CA GLN A 273 8.15 8.75 -8.32
C GLN A 273 8.34 7.69 -7.22
N PHE A 274 9.03 6.59 -7.54
CA PHE A 274 9.24 5.49 -6.61
C PHE A 274 10.08 5.90 -5.39
N LYS A 275 11.08 6.77 -5.59
CA LYS A 275 11.92 7.34 -4.53
C LYS A 275 11.19 8.31 -3.60
N GLN A 276 10.00 8.78 -3.97
CA GLN A 276 9.21 9.67 -3.11
C GLN A 276 8.58 8.95 -1.92
N SER A 277 8.46 7.64 -1.97
CA SER A 277 8.16 6.81 -0.79
C SER A 277 9.43 6.50 -0.01
N LYS A 278 9.30 6.41 1.31
CA LYS A 278 10.39 5.93 2.17
C LYS A 278 10.10 4.51 2.60
N TYR A 279 10.96 3.61 2.17
CA TYR A 279 10.93 2.20 2.52
C TYR A 279 11.91 1.92 3.67
N TYR A 280 11.52 1.04 4.58
CA TYR A 280 12.37 0.52 5.63
C TYR A 280 12.49 -0.98 5.46
N SER A 281 13.69 -1.54 5.74
CA SER A 281 13.85 -2.99 5.79
C SER A 281 12.96 -3.60 6.89
N SER A 282 12.70 -4.89 6.78
CA SER A 282 11.94 -5.64 7.79
C SER A 282 12.55 -5.47 9.20
N ALA A 283 13.88 -5.43 9.33
CA ALA A 283 14.57 -5.17 10.60
C ALA A 283 14.31 -3.75 11.12
N GLN A 284 14.33 -2.75 10.25
CA GLN A 284 14.03 -1.35 10.61
C GLN A 284 12.55 -1.17 10.99
N TRP A 285 11.62 -1.83 10.30
CA TRP A 285 10.21 -1.86 10.69
C TRP A 285 10.02 -2.51 12.06
N ARG A 286 10.72 -3.61 12.32
CA ARG A 286 10.69 -4.28 13.63
C ARG A 286 11.04 -3.31 14.77
N THR A 287 12.11 -2.53 14.62
CA THR A 287 12.48 -1.49 15.60
C THR A 287 11.35 -0.48 15.81
N LYS A 288 10.75 0.03 14.70
CA LYS A 288 9.66 1.03 14.78
C LYS A 288 8.34 0.49 15.35
N TYR A 289 8.12 -0.81 15.23
CA TYR A 289 6.99 -1.47 15.88
C TYR A 289 7.24 -1.62 17.39
N THR A 290 8.46 -1.99 17.75
CA THR A 290 8.86 -2.22 19.16
C THR A 290 8.89 -0.93 19.97
N ASP A 291 9.40 0.17 19.41
CA ASP A 291 9.52 1.46 20.10
C ASP A 291 8.22 2.29 20.10
N GLY A 292 7.15 1.76 19.51
CA GLY A 292 5.83 2.38 19.43
C GLY A 292 5.73 3.52 18.42
N THR A 293 6.76 3.76 17.61
CA THR A 293 6.76 4.83 16.59
C THR A 293 5.60 4.69 15.62
N VAL A 294 5.38 3.48 15.07
CA VAL A 294 4.27 3.21 14.14
C VAL A 294 2.92 3.49 14.80
N THR A 295 2.71 3.03 16.02
CA THR A 295 1.45 3.25 16.75
C THR A 295 1.18 4.75 16.96
N ARG A 296 2.22 5.54 17.31
CA ARG A 296 2.09 6.99 17.45
C ARG A 296 1.73 7.67 16.12
N TRP A 297 2.37 7.30 15.03
CA TRP A 297 2.06 7.86 13.71
C TRP A 297 0.64 7.51 13.24
N LEU A 298 0.19 6.25 13.46
CA LEU A 298 -1.20 5.84 13.19
C LEU A 298 -2.19 6.66 14.04
N GLN A 299 -1.88 6.89 15.32
CA GLN A 299 -2.71 7.70 16.20
C GLN A 299 -2.82 9.15 15.72
N GLN A 300 -1.71 9.77 15.27
CA GLN A 300 -1.73 11.13 14.72
C GLN A 300 -2.67 11.27 13.50
N VAL A 301 -2.71 10.23 12.64
CA VAL A 301 -3.62 10.22 11.49
C VAL A 301 -5.06 9.99 11.96
N THR A 302 -5.29 9.16 12.98
CA THR A 302 -6.60 9.02 13.62
C THR A 302 -7.09 10.33 14.21
N ASP A 303 -6.23 11.04 14.95
CA ASP A 303 -6.56 12.32 15.57
C ASP A 303 -6.95 13.37 14.53
N PHE A 304 -6.27 13.38 13.38
CA PHE A 304 -6.69 14.20 12.24
C PHE A 304 -8.13 13.86 11.81
N PHE A 305 -8.48 12.59 11.61
CA PHE A 305 -9.83 12.21 11.17
C PHE A 305 -10.92 12.56 12.22
N VAL A 306 -10.56 12.53 13.50
CA VAL A 306 -11.45 13.01 14.57
C VAL A 306 -11.65 14.52 14.48
N GLN A 307 -10.55 15.29 14.35
CA GLN A 307 -10.62 16.76 14.24
C GLN A 307 -11.35 17.22 12.98
N ALA A 308 -11.22 16.50 11.88
CA ALA A 308 -11.95 16.75 10.64
C ALA A 308 -13.44 16.34 10.69
N GLY A 309 -13.94 15.89 11.85
CA GLY A 309 -15.33 15.48 12.03
C GLY A 309 -15.71 14.16 11.38
N ASN A 310 -14.71 13.39 10.92
CA ASN A 310 -14.97 12.12 10.23
C ASN A 310 -15.23 10.95 11.18
N ILE A 311 -14.80 11.04 12.43
CA ILE A 311 -14.92 9.97 13.44
C ILE A 311 -15.39 10.58 14.77
N ALA A 312 -16.56 10.16 15.24
CA ALA A 312 -17.12 10.62 16.50
C ALA A 312 -16.58 9.88 17.73
N ASN A 313 -16.45 8.54 17.63
CA ASN A 313 -16.03 7.67 18.74
C ASN A 313 -14.83 6.85 18.27
N PRO A 314 -13.59 7.37 18.35
CA PRO A 314 -12.43 6.70 17.80
C PRO A 314 -11.98 5.50 18.63
N VAL A 315 -11.68 4.40 17.95
CA VAL A 315 -10.86 3.31 18.49
C VAL A 315 -9.40 3.76 18.39
N PRO A 316 -8.61 3.73 19.47
CA PRO A 316 -7.22 4.16 19.42
C PRO A 316 -6.34 3.20 18.64
N ALA A 317 -5.23 3.71 18.08
CA ALA A 317 -4.30 2.93 17.26
C ALA A 317 -3.78 1.68 17.98
N THR A 318 -3.59 1.73 19.30
CA THR A 318 -3.20 0.58 20.13
C THR A 318 -4.22 -0.58 20.14
N LYS A 319 -5.45 -0.35 19.68
CA LYS A 319 -6.52 -1.35 19.61
C LYS A 319 -6.77 -1.87 18.21
N TYR A 320 -6.67 -1.03 17.18
CA TYR A 320 -6.91 -1.45 15.80
C TYR A 320 -5.65 -1.92 15.07
N PHE A 321 -4.45 -1.53 15.52
CA PHE A 321 -3.18 -2.00 14.96
C PHE A 321 -2.62 -3.16 15.79
N ASP A 322 -2.33 -4.28 15.12
CA ASP A 322 -1.67 -5.43 15.75
C ASP A 322 -0.25 -5.61 15.20
N PRO A 323 0.78 -5.14 15.91
CA PRO A 323 2.19 -5.35 15.54
C PRO A 323 2.64 -6.81 15.73
N GLN A 324 1.93 -7.60 16.57
CA GLN A 324 2.38 -8.93 16.99
C GLN A 324 2.44 -9.91 15.81
N LEU A 325 1.51 -9.81 14.86
CA LEU A 325 1.53 -10.66 13.67
C LEU A 325 2.85 -10.51 12.90
N PHE A 326 3.29 -9.25 12.67
CA PHE A 326 4.58 -8.97 12.04
C PHE A 326 5.74 -9.45 12.92
N MET A 327 5.72 -9.11 14.22
CA MET A 327 6.81 -9.38 15.16
C MET A 327 7.07 -10.89 15.37
N GLN A 328 6.02 -11.70 15.30
CA GLN A 328 6.12 -13.17 15.42
C GLN A 328 6.55 -13.83 14.10
N THR A 329 6.14 -13.25 12.96
CA THR A 329 6.44 -13.78 11.63
C THR A 329 7.86 -13.45 11.20
N ILE A 330 8.29 -12.21 11.39
CA ILE A 330 9.61 -11.72 11.01
C ILE A 330 10.51 -11.78 12.25
N LYS A 331 11.28 -12.85 12.34
CA LYS A 331 12.31 -13.01 13.39
C LYS A 331 13.52 -12.16 13.01
N GLY A 332 14.06 -11.39 13.95
CA GLY A 332 15.27 -10.61 13.76
C GLY A 332 16.52 -11.46 13.65
#